data_a00fb5477cff943ed29aef5980f8f9f5
#
_entry.id   a00fb5477cff943ed29aef5980f8f9f5
#
_cell.length_a   1.000
_cell.length_b   1.000
_cell.length_c   1.000
_cell.angle_alpha   90.00
_cell.angle_beta   90.00
_cell.angle_gamma   90.00
#
_symmetry.space_group_name_H-M   'P 1'
#
loop_
_entity.id
_entity.type
_entity.pdbx_description
1 polymer ?
#
loop_
_entity_poly.entity_id
_entity_poly.type
_entity_poly.pdbx_seq_one_letter_code
_entity_poly.pdbx_strand_id
1 'polypeptide(L)'
;MKILEILTYYRPWVSGLTIYVERLSKALVEQGHDVTVLTSQYDPELPRFDVMDGVKVVRIPVAMRVSKGVLMPGFGPMAWKLAPRSDVIHLHLPQFDAPGVALRGRLLRKPVVLTYHCDLQLPSGKFNSLVNNIVLNLNELAGKLADAVVTYTRDYGVNSPFLSQFVDDKLVIIPPPVTLDPITDESLKNFQARYGTDGQQIIGVSARLAAEKGIEVLLRALPIILEEFPNARVLHAGPYQGIIGEEAYAARRAPLFEKYSNHYTLLGTLQGEELAAFYGSLDVLCIPSLNSTESFGLVQIEAMRNGVPVAACNLPGVRQPVTMTGMGEVTAVGDHEELAKAIINILRNRQNYVRDVELITTSFDPQQTAVNYVSLFENLRHHRKDKLTTEPGVYDRLRAMRDKMTVH
;
A
#
# COMPACT_ATOMS: atom_id res chain seq x y z
N MET A 1 -24.85 0.04 -7.33
CA MET A 1 -24.38 1.19 -8.16
C MET A 1 -23.47 0.69 -9.28
N LYS A 2 -23.30 1.51 -10.34
CA LYS A 2 -22.28 1.29 -11.37
C LYS A 2 -21.07 2.17 -11.07
N ILE A 3 -19.95 1.55 -10.78
CA ILE A 3 -18.72 2.23 -10.31
C ILE A 3 -17.65 2.11 -11.40
N LEU A 4 -17.06 3.25 -11.79
CA LEU A 4 -15.96 3.30 -12.74
C LEU A 4 -14.66 3.57 -11.97
N GLU A 5 -13.85 2.53 -11.77
CA GLU A 5 -12.54 2.59 -11.17
C GLU A 5 -11.49 2.90 -12.24
N ILE A 6 -10.59 3.84 -11.98
CA ILE A 6 -9.61 4.28 -12.97
C ILE A 6 -8.22 4.34 -12.34
N LEU A 7 -7.29 3.59 -12.93
CA LEU A 7 -5.88 3.56 -12.52
C LEU A 7 -4.98 3.22 -13.70
N THR A 8 -3.67 3.52 -13.56
CA THR A 8 -2.71 3.30 -14.66
C THR A 8 -2.42 1.83 -14.90
N TYR A 9 -2.17 1.03 -13.87
CA TYR A 9 -1.81 -0.39 -13.95
C TYR A 9 -2.78 -1.23 -13.12
N TYR A 10 -3.27 -2.32 -13.69
CA TYR A 10 -4.12 -3.30 -13.00
C TYR A 10 -3.60 -4.71 -13.25
N ARG A 11 -4.20 -5.70 -12.58
CA ARG A 11 -3.83 -7.12 -12.71
C ARG A 11 -3.58 -7.57 -14.17
N PRO A 12 -2.58 -8.42 -14.38
CA PRO A 12 -1.70 -9.14 -13.43
C PRO A 12 -0.51 -8.32 -12.88
N TRP A 13 -0.44 -6.99 -13.13
CA TRP A 13 0.57 -6.13 -12.52
C TRP A 13 0.40 -6.09 -11.01
N VAL A 14 1.49 -6.29 -10.24
CA VAL A 14 1.48 -6.32 -8.77
C VAL A 14 2.15 -5.06 -8.22
N SER A 15 1.40 -4.27 -7.48
CA SER A 15 1.87 -3.12 -6.70
C SER A 15 0.89 -2.85 -5.55
N GLY A 16 1.29 -2.07 -4.53
CA GLY A 16 0.39 -1.72 -3.43
C GLY A 16 -0.91 -1.07 -3.91
N LEU A 17 -0.84 -0.19 -4.92
CA LEU A 17 -2.01 0.44 -5.52
C LEU A 17 -2.91 -0.59 -6.24
N THR A 18 -2.32 -1.49 -7.03
CA THR A 18 -3.07 -2.53 -7.75
C THR A 18 -3.77 -3.48 -6.78
N ILE A 19 -3.06 -3.94 -5.75
CA ILE A 19 -3.62 -4.81 -4.70
C ILE A 19 -4.78 -4.11 -3.96
N TYR A 20 -4.62 -2.83 -3.67
CA TYR A 20 -5.68 -2.03 -3.06
C TYR A 20 -6.96 -2.02 -3.92
N VAL A 21 -6.82 -1.66 -5.20
CA VAL A 21 -7.97 -1.56 -6.13
C VAL A 21 -8.59 -2.93 -6.40
N GLU A 22 -7.78 -3.98 -6.50
CA GLU A 22 -8.25 -5.34 -6.63
C GLU A 22 -9.14 -5.75 -5.43
N ARG A 23 -8.64 -5.59 -4.21
CA ARG A 23 -9.35 -5.94 -2.98
C ARG A 23 -10.65 -5.13 -2.83
N LEU A 24 -10.59 -3.83 -3.08
CA LEU A 24 -11.76 -2.96 -3.04
C LEU A 24 -12.78 -3.33 -4.10
N SER A 25 -12.36 -3.47 -5.37
CA SER A 25 -13.27 -3.77 -6.49
C SER A 25 -13.96 -5.11 -6.31
N LYS A 26 -13.24 -6.13 -5.82
CA LYS A 26 -13.81 -7.44 -5.50
C LYS A 26 -14.89 -7.32 -4.40
N ALA A 27 -14.57 -6.64 -3.30
CA ALA A 27 -15.53 -6.43 -2.21
C ALA A 27 -16.78 -5.65 -2.67
N LEU A 28 -16.62 -4.65 -3.53
CA LEU A 28 -17.74 -3.91 -4.12
C LEU A 28 -18.63 -4.83 -5.00
N VAL A 29 -18.04 -5.73 -5.77
CA VAL A 29 -18.81 -6.71 -6.59
C VAL A 29 -19.55 -7.69 -5.67
N GLU A 30 -18.92 -8.18 -4.62
CA GLU A 30 -19.54 -9.07 -3.62
C GLU A 30 -20.72 -8.40 -2.89
N GLN A 31 -20.71 -7.07 -2.76
CA GLN A 31 -21.82 -6.27 -2.24
C GLN A 31 -22.90 -5.94 -3.32
N GLY A 32 -22.80 -6.53 -4.52
CA GLY A 32 -23.79 -6.39 -5.58
C GLY A 32 -23.64 -5.11 -6.44
N HIS A 33 -22.47 -4.48 -6.44
CA HIS A 33 -22.18 -3.34 -7.31
C HIS A 33 -21.61 -3.78 -8.66
N ASP A 34 -21.90 -3.04 -9.72
CA ASP A 34 -21.36 -3.24 -11.07
C ASP A 34 -20.06 -2.42 -11.21
N VAL A 35 -18.91 -3.07 -11.11
CA VAL A 35 -17.60 -2.41 -11.14
C VAL A 35 -16.93 -2.59 -12.49
N THR A 36 -16.48 -1.47 -13.08
CA THR A 36 -15.67 -1.46 -14.30
C THR A 36 -14.33 -0.76 -14.01
N VAL A 37 -13.25 -1.44 -14.25
CA VAL A 37 -11.88 -0.90 -14.15
C VAL A 37 -11.42 -0.46 -15.54
N LEU A 38 -11.06 0.83 -15.69
CA LEU A 38 -10.41 1.38 -16.89
C LEU A 38 -8.91 1.56 -16.59
N THR A 39 -8.04 0.89 -17.38
CA THR A 39 -6.60 0.80 -17.11
C THR A 39 -5.79 0.72 -18.41
N SER A 40 -4.45 0.69 -18.30
CA SER A 40 -3.56 0.49 -19.44
C SER A 40 -3.46 -0.99 -19.86
N GLN A 41 -3.33 -1.22 -21.16
CA GLN A 41 -2.81 -2.46 -21.72
C GLN A 41 -1.28 -2.36 -21.74
N TYR A 42 -0.67 -2.42 -20.55
CA TYR A 42 0.77 -2.26 -20.38
C TYR A 42 1.58 -3.41 -20.99
N ASP A 43 0.95 -4.54 -21.17
CA ASP A 43 1.45 -5.71 -21.89
C ASP A 43 0.50 -5.97 -23.08
N PRO A 44 0.99 -5.95 -24.33
CA PRO A 44 0.17 -6.19 -25.52
C PRO A 44 -0.53 -7.55 -25.55
N GLU A 45 -0.01 -8.56 -24.85
CA GLU A 45 -0.62 -9.89 -24.78
C GLU A 45 -1.87 -9.94 -23.90
N LEU A 46 -2.08 -8.96 -23.03
CA LEU A 46 -3.28 -8.89 -22.19
C LEU A 46 -4.52 -8.57 -23.03
N PRO A 47 -5.67 -9.21 -22.75
CA PRO A 47 -6.91 -8.91 -23.44
C PRO A 47 -7.37 -7.48 -23.17
N ARG A 48 -7.91 -6.81 -24.19
CA ARG A 48 -8.48 -5.45 -24.07
C ARG A 48 -9.72 -5.39 -23.20
N PHE A 49 -10.49 -6.46 -23.16
CA PHE A 49 -11.68 -6.62 -22.35
C PHE A 49 -11.56 -7.94 -21.59
N ASP A 50 -11.85 -7.90 -20.31
CA ASP A 50 -11.69 -9.04 -19.41
C ASP A 50 -12.71 -8.98 -18.28
N VAL A 51 -12.90 -10.07 -17.56
CA VAL A 51 -13.66 -10.13 -16.32
C VAL A 51 -12.84 -10.91 -15.30
N MET A 52 -12.49 -10.27 -14.19
CA MET A 52 -11.67 -10.84 -13.12
C MET A 52 -12.42 -10.68 -11.80
N ASP A 53 -12.73 -11.79 -11.12
CA ASP A 53 -13.50 -11.78 -9.86
C ASP A 53 -14.83 -10.98 -9.96
N GLY A 54 -15.53 -11.05 -11.12
CA GLY A 54 -16.75 -10.29 -11.40
C GLY A 54 -16.52 -8.82 -11.79
N VAL A 55 -15.30 -8.32 -11.71
CA VAL A 55 -14.91 -6.97 -12.12
C VAL A 55 -14.68 -6.92 -13.63
N LYS A 56 -15.36 -6.01 -14.33
CA LYS A 56 -15.14 -5.75 -15.76
C LYS A 56 -13.88 -4.94 -15.96
N VAL A 57 -12.92 -5.43 -16.74
CA VAL A 57 -11.65 -4.75 -17.00
C VAL A 57 -11.58 -4.28 -18.44
N VAL A 58 -11.33 -2.99 -18.64
CA VAL A 58 -11.14 -2.36 -19.96
C VAL A 58 -9.73 -1.82 -20.05
N ARG A 59 -8.89 -2.42 -20.91
CA ARG A 59 -7.50 -2.04 -21.09
C ARG A 59 -7.32 -1.21 -22.36
N ILE A 60 -6.60 -0.09 -22.23
CA ILE A 60 -6.31 0.83 -23.32
C ILE A 60 -4.87 0.62 -23.80
N PRO A 61 -4.63 0.42 -25.12
CA PRO A 61 -3.29 0.26 -25.64
C PRO A 61 -2.38 1.42 -25.27
N VAL A 62 -1.17 1.09 -24.84
CA VAL A 62 -0.11 2.04 -24.52
C VAL A 62 0.62 2.41 -25.80
N ALA A 63 0.64 3.70 -26.16
CA ALA A 63 1.39 4.20 -27.30
C ALA A 63 2.86 4.45 -26.95
N MET A 64 3.14 4.93 -25.72
CA MET A 64 4.49 5.25 -25.27
C MET A 64 4.59 5.17 -23.74
N ARG A 65 5.75 4.78 -23.24
CA ARG A 65 6.11 4.85 -21.82
C ARG A 65 6.95 6.08 -21.53
N VAL A 66 6.62 6.80 -20.46
CA VAL A 66 7.37 7.97 -19.98
C VAL A 66 7.69 7.74 -18.51
N SER A 67 8.93 7.39 -18.20
CA SER A 67 9.34 6.97 -16.84
C SER A 67 8.48 5.77 -16.36
N LYS A 68 7.83 5.90 -15.20
CA LYS A 68 6.89 4.88 -14.67
C LYS A 68 5.45 5.09 -15.18
N GLY A 69 5.17 6.11 -15.98
CA GLY A 69 3.86 6.41 -16.56
C GLY A 69 3.70 5.92 -18.00
N VAL A 70 2.47 5.96 -18.50
CA VAL A 70 2.12 5.58 -19.87
C VAL A 70 1.25 6.62 -20.54
N LEU A 71 1.40 6.78 -21.87
CA LEU A 71 0.53 7.59 -22.70
C LEU A 71 -0.40 6.69 -23.51
N MET A 72 -1.69 6.95 -23.40
CA MET A 72 -2.78 6.14 -23.97
C MET A 72 -3.74 7.02 -24.76
N PRO A 73 -3.53 7.30 -26.05
CA PRO A 73 -4.40 8.18 -26.84
C PRO A 73 -5.87 7.77 -26.84
N GLY A 74 -6.14 6.46 -26.75
CA GLY A 74 -7.53 5.91 -26.69
C GLY A 74 -8.21 6.09 -25.33
N PHE A 75 -7.51 6.55 -24.28
CA PHE A 75 -8.05 6.65 -22.93
C PHE A 75 -9.17 7.67 -22.82
N GLY A 76 -8.98 8.88 -23.33
CA GLY A 76 -9.98 9.95 -23.32
C GLY A 76 -11.30 9.55 -23.99
N PRO A 77 -11.30 9.05 -25.22
CA PRO A 77 -12.49 8.52 -25.89
C PRO A 77 -13.20 7.39 -25.09
N MET A 78 -12.44 6.46 -24.52
CA MET A 78 -13.04 5.38 -23.71
C MET A 78 -13.64 5.92 -22.40
N ALA A 79 -12.98 6.84 -21.72
CA ALA A 79 -13.54 7.51 -20.54
C ALA A 79 -14.85 8.24 -20.86
N TRP A 80 -14.97 8.91 -22.03
CA TRP A 80 -16.23 9.50 -22.50
C TRP A 80 -17.33 8.46 -22.78
N LYS A 81 -16.98 7.25 -23.17
CA LYS A 81 -17.93 6.16 -23.41
C LYS A 81 -18.45 5.54 -22.10
N LEU A 82 -17.57 5.43 -21.08
CA LEU A 82 -17.87 4.75 -19.81
C LEU A 82 -18.49 5.68 -18.76
N ALA A 83 -17.98 6.90 -18.61
CA ALA A 83 -18.42 7.83 -17.57
C ALA A 83 -19.93 8.12 -17.56
N PRO A 84 -20.63 8.33 -18.70
CA PRO A 84 -22.08 8.55 -18.69
C PRO A 84 -22.88 7.35 -18.16
N ARG A 85 -22.31 6.15 -18.29
CA ARG A 85 -22.96 4.89 -17.91
C ARG A 85 -22.72 4.52 -16.45
N SER A 86 -21.83 5.26 -15.76
CA SER A 86 -21.47 5.05 -14.37
C SER A 86 -22.28 5.95 -13.45
N ASP A 87 -22.50 5.52 -12.22
CA ASP A 87 -23.12 6.31 -11.16
C ASP A 87 -22.08 7.20 -10.46
N VAL A 88 -20.85 6.71 -10.37
CA VAL A 88 -19.70 7.39 -9.74
C VAL A 88 -18.42 7.06 -10.51
N ILE A 89 -17.47 8.00 -10.49
CA ILE A 89 -16.12 7.85 -11.03
C ILE A 89 -15.14 7.89 -9.87
N HIS A 90 -14.33 6.84 -9.74
CA HIS A 90 -13.31 6.73 -8.70
C HIS A 90 -11.92 6.67 -9.33
N LEU A 91 -11.10 7.67 -9.03
CA LEU A 91 -9.75 7.84 -9.56
C LEU A 91 -8.71 7.41 -8.53
N HIS A 92 -7.69 6.69 -8.96
CA HIS A 92 -6.57 6.28 -8.12
C HIS A 92 -5.29 6.98 -8.57
N LEU A 93 -4.75 7.87 -7.72
CA LEU A 93 -3.59 8.69 -8.04
C LEU A 93 -2.31 8.18 -7.35
N PRO A 94 -1.13 8.45 -7.95
CA PRO A 94 -0.86 9.42 -9.05
C PRO A 94 -1.18 8.88 -10.45
N GLN A 95 -1.75 9.74 -11.32
CA GLN A 95 -2.08 9.39 -12.72
C GLN A 95 -2.12 10.63 -13.63
N PHE A 96 -1.58 10.56 -14.85
CA PHE A 96 -1.54 11.67 -15.81
C PHE A 96 -2.92 12.11 -16.31
N ASP A 97 -3.81 11.15 -16.58
CA ASP A 97 -5.12 11.41 -17.21
C ASP A 97 -6.19 11.89 -16.21
N ALA A 98 -5.87 11.92 -14.92
CA ALA A 98 -6.82 12.20 -13.85
C ALA A 98 -7.61 13.52 -14.01
N PRO A 99 -6.97 14.68 -14.35
CA PRO A 99 -7.72 15.94 -14.49
C PRO A 99 -8.76 15.88 -15.61
N GLY A 100 -8.38 15.25 -16.73
CA GLY A 100 -9.30 15.07 -17.86
C GLY A 100 -10.52 14.22 -17.51
N VAL A 101 -10.35 13.20 -16.68
CA VAL A 101 -11.47 12.37 -16.21
C VAL A 101 -12.30 13.12 -15.17
N ALA A 102 -11.67 13.79 -14.21
CA ALA A 102 -12.37 14.58 -13.20
C ALA A 102 -13.24 15.69 -13.84
N LEU A 103 -12.70 16.38 -14.86
CA LEU A 103 -13.46 17.37 -15.63
C LEU A 103 -14.68 16.74 -16.32
N ARG A 104 -14.53 15.53 -16.92
CA ARG A 104 -15.66 14.82 -17.55
C ARG A 104 -16.74 14.46 -16.53
N GLY A 105 -16.34 13.95 -15.35
CA GLY A 105 -17.30 13.66 -14.28
C GLY A 105 -18.10 14.91 -13.92
N ARG A 106 -17.43 16.04 -13.75
CA ARG A 106 -18.06 17.32 -13.44
C ARG A 106 -19.02 17.80 -14.54
N LEU A 107 -18.63 17.71 -15.81
CA LEU A 107 -19.49 18.05 -16.95
C LEU A 107 -20.71 17.14 -17.05
N LEU A 108 -20.58 15.88 -16.71
CA LEU A 108 -21.65 14.88 -16.70
C LEU A 108 -22.47 14.87 -15.39
N ARG A 109 -22.12 15.75 -14.43
CA ARG A 109 -22.74 15.80 -13.08
C ARG A 109 -22.67 14.44 -12.36
N LYS A 110 -21.57 13.73 -12.53
CA LYS A 110 -21.29 12.48 -11.82
C LYS A 110 -20.34 12.77 -10.68
N PRO A 111 -20.56 12.22 -9.48
CA PRO A 111 -19.59 12.31 -8.39
C PRO A 111 -18.22 11.77 -8.81
N VAL A 112 -17.17 12.51 -8.45
CA VAL A 112 -15.77 12.14 -8.67
C VAL A 112 -15.09 12.01 -7.34
N VAL A 113 -14.69 10.81 -6.98
CA VAL A 113 -13.88 10.52 -5.81
C VAL A 113 -12.46 10.21 -6.25
N LEU A 114 -11.48 10.71 -5.51
CA LEU A 114 -10.08 10.55 -5.81
C LEU A 114 -9.40 9.91 -4.61
N THR A 115 -8.80 8.72 -4.76
CA THR A 115 -7.95 8.12 -3.73
C THR A 115 -6.48 8.36 -4.06
N TYR A 116 -5.76 9.00 -3.12
CA TYR A 116 -4.34 9.29 -3.25
C TYR A 116 -3.51 8.28 -2.47
N HIS A 117 -2.74 7.48 -3.21
CA HIS A 117 -2.02 6.34 -2.63
C HIS A 117 -0.64 6.68 -2.10
N CYS A 118 0.07 7.59 -2.77
CA CYS A 118 1.40 8.01 -2.33
C CYS A 118 1.87 9.28 -3.04
N ASP A 119 2.80 10.00 -2.42
CA ASP A 119 3.54 11.07 -3.08
C ASP A 119 4.49 10.48 -4.13
N LEU A 120 4.49 11.09 -5.32
CA LEU A 120 5.41 10.68 -6.36
C LEU A 120 6.79 11.29 -6.09
N GLN A 121 7.78 10.43 -5.91
CA GLN A 121 9.19 10.83 -5.87
C GLN A 121 9.96 10.06 -6.93
N LEU A 122 10.33 10.73 -8.00
CA LEU A 122 11.18 10.17 -9.04
C LEU A 122 12.65 10.35 -8.64
N PRO A 123 13.55 9.47 -9.10
CA PRO A 123 14.99 9.63 -8.89
C PRO A 123 15.50 11.00 -9.29
N SER A 124 16.57 11.49 -8.64
CA SER A 124 17.16 12.81 -8.90
C SER A 124 17.58 12.96 -10.38
N GLY A 125 17.26 14.13 -10.97
CA GLY A 125 17.59 14.47 -12.36
C GLY A 125 16.68 15.55 -12.92
N LYS A 126 17.19 16.45 -13.78
CA LYS A 126 16.41 17.57 -14.33
C LYS A 126 15.13 17.12 -15.05
N PHE A 127 15.21 16.05 -15.84
CA PHE A 127 14.05 15.50 -16.54
C PHE A 127 13.02 14.93 -15.56
N ASN A 128 13.45 14.13 -14.59
CA ASN A 128 12.57 13.55 -13.58
C ASN A 128 11.93 14.63 -12.70
N SER A 129 12.66 15.69 -12.35
CA SER A 129 12.11 16.85 -11.61
C SER A 129 11.01 17.55 -12.41
N LEU A 130 11.21 17.76 -13.72
CA LEU A 130 10.18 18.33 -14.59
C LEU A 130 8.94 17.43 -14.65
N VAL A 131 9.13 16.13 -14.88
CA VAL A 131 8.01 15.15 -14.91
C VAL A 131 7.27 15.14 -13.58
N ASN A 132 8.00 15.14 -12.46
CA ASN A 132 7.41 15.16 -11.14
C ASN A 132 6.52 16.39 -10.93
N ASN A 133 7.02 17.59 -11.27
CA ASN A 133 6.24 18.83 -11.15
C ASN A 133 5.00 18.84 -12.06
N ILE A 134 5.12 18.32 -13.29
CA ILE A 134 3.95 18.19 -14.17
C ILE A 134 2.90 17.28 -13.57
N VAL A 135 3.30 16.09 -13.07
CA VAL A 135 2.36 15.14 -12.45
C VAL A 135 1.73 15.73 -11.21
N LEU A 136 2.48 16.41 -10.36
CA LEU A 136 1.94 17.09 -9.18
C LEU A 136 0.88 18.12 -9.55
N ASN A 137 1.16 19.01 -10.51
CA ASN A 137 0.21 20.01 -10.98
C ASN A 137 -1.06 19.38 -11.58
N LEU A 138 -0.91 18.29 -12.34
CA LEU A 138 -2.05 17.55 -12.88
C LEU A 138 -2.89 16.90 -11.77
N ASN A 139 -2.23 16.28 -10.79
CA ASN A 139 -2.93 15.71 -9.64
C ASN A 139 -3.66 16.79 -8.82
N GLU A 140 -3.04 17.96 -8.60
CA GLU A 140 -3.68 19.10 -7.94
C GLU A 140 -4.94 19.58 -8.68
N LEU A 141 -4.85 19.67 -10.01
CA LEU A 141 -6.02 20.04 -10.82
C LEU A 141 -7.13 18.97 -10.70
N ALA A 142 -6.75 17.69 -10.74
CA ALA A 142 -7.72 16.60 -10.52
C ALA A 142 -8.36 16.68 -9.12
N GLY A 143 -7.54 16.93 -8.09
CA GLY A 143 -8.00 17.11 -6.72
C GLY A 143 -8.98 18.29 -6.57
N LYS A 144 -8.71 19.44 -7.22
CA LYS A 144 -9.61 20.59 -7.25
C LYS A 144 -10.94 20.29 -7.93
N LEU A 145 -10.93 19.46 -8.95
CA LEU A 145 -12.13 19.07 -9.73
C LEU A 145 -12.92 17.94 -9.06
N ALA A 146 -12.31 17.12 -8.20
CA ALA A 146 -12.98 16.04 -7.49
C ALA A 146 -13.93 16.55 -6.39
N ASP A 147 -14.93 15.76 -6.05
CA ASP A 147 -15.90 16.04 -4.99
C ASP A 147 -15.39 15.60 -3.62
N ALA A 148 -14.56 14.55 -3.56
CA ALA A 148 -13.86 14.09 -2.37
C ALA A 148 -12.46 13.58 -2.72
N VAL A 149 -11.52 13.74 -1.77
CA VAL A 149 -10.16 13.22 -1.84
C VAL A 149 -9.96 12.26 -0.67
N VAL A 150 -9.62 11.01 -0.95
CA VAL A 150 -9.48 9.94 0.05
C VAL A 150 -8.02 9.63 0.28
N THR A 151 -7.66 9.39 1.53
CA THR A 151 -6.38 8.80 1.95
C THR A 151 -6.58 7.89 3.16
N TYR A 152 -5.52 7.21 3.61
CA TYR A 152 -5.61 6.17 4.62
C TYR A 152 -5.58 6.70 6.06
N THR A 153 -4.84 7.79 6.31
CA THR A 153 -4.69 8.40 7.64
C THR A 153 -4.65 9.91 7.55
N ARG A 154 -5.14 10.58 8.59
CA ARG A 154 -5.04 12.04 8.71
C ARG A 154 -3.57 12.48 8.79
N ASP A 155 -2.72 11.70 9.47
CA ASP A 155 -1.30 11.99 9.59
C ASP A 155 -0.61 12.09 8.22
N TYR A 156 -0.90 11.16 7.30
CA TYR A 156 -0.40 11.26 5.93
C TYR A 156 -1.02 12.46 5.19
N GLY A 157 -2.32 12.68 5.38
CA GLY A 157 -3.05 13.77 4.74
C GLY A 157 -2.48 15.15 5.05
N VAL A 158 -2.16 15.45 6.31
CA VAL A 158 -1.63 16.76 6.72
C VAL A 158 -0.16 16.97 6.35
N ASN A 159 0.60 15.88 6.15
CA ASN A 159 2.03 15.95 5.84
C ASN A 159 2.34 15.78 4.35
N SER A 160 1.40 15.32 3.52
CA SER A 160 1.58 15.23 2.07
C SER A 160 1.43 16.61 1.41
N PRO A 161 2.37 17.03 0.56
CA PRO A 161 2.26 18.30 -0.17
C PRO A 161 1.00 18.42 -1.02
N PHE A 162 0.50 17.29 -1.55
CA PHE A 162 -0.73 17.24 -2.32
C PHE A 162 -1.98 17.28 -1.43
N LEU A 163 -2.06 16.39 -0.43
CA LEU A 163 -3.26 16.18 0.36
C LEU A 163 -3.54 17.32 1.34
N SER A 164 -2.50 18.00 1.84
CA SER A 164 -2.63 19.09 2.81
C SER A 164 -3.51 20.25 2.31
N GLN A 165 -3.60 20.40 0.99
CA GLN A 165 -4.47 21.41 0.35
C GLN A 165 -5.98 21.12 0.49
N PHE A 166 -6.37 19.89 0.88
CA PHE A 166 -7.74 19.42 0.91
C PHE A 166 -8.24 19.05 2.31
N VAL A 167 -7.39 19.17 3.33
CA VAL A 167 -7.65 18.69 4.71
C VAL A 167 -8.92 19.31 5.30
N ASP A 168 -9.14 20.61 5.08
CA ASP A 168 -10.26 21.35 5.67
C ASP A 168 -11.52 21.37 4.81
N ASP A 169 -11.43 20.91 3.56
CA ASP A 169 -12.51 21.02 2.58
C ASP A 169 -13.15 19.65 2.25
N LYS A 170 -12.35 18.69 1.76
CA LYS A 170 -12.87 17.46 1.17
C LYS A 170 -12.00 16.20 1.37
N LEU A 171 -11.03 16.26 2.28
CA LEU A 171 -10.26 15.09 2.65
C LEU A 171 -11.11 14.12 3.46
N VAL A 172 -11.12 12.86 3.05
CA VAL A 172 -11.82 11.75 3.72
C VAL A 172 -10.80 10.69 4.10
N ILE A 173 -10.93 10.14 5.30
CA ILE A 173 -10.05 9.07 5.77
C ILE A 173 -10.81 7.74 5.68
N ILE A 174 -10.30 6.82 4.87
CA ILE A 174 -10.85 5.46 4.74
C ILE A 174 -9.73 4.45 4.95
N PRO A 175 -9.87 3.52 5.92
CA PRO A 175 -8.91 2.45 6.13
C PRO A 175 -8.70 1.61 4.86
N PRO A 176 -7.46 1.26 4.51
CA PRO A 176 -7.19 0.49 3.30
C PRO A 176 -7.65 -0.96 3.45
N PRO A 177 -8.06 -1.63 2.34
CA PRO A 177 -8.46 -3.03 2.37
C PRO A 177 -7.25 -3.95 2.49
N VAL A 178 -7.20 -4.77 3.55
CA VAL A 178 -6.14 -5.75 3.75
C VAL A 178 -6.73 -7.13 3.95
N THR A 179 -6.29 -8.08 3.15
CA THR A 179 -6.62 -9.50 3.30
C THR A 179 -5.41 -10.35 3.01
N LEU A 180 -5.37 -11.53 3.62
CA LEU A 180 -4.42 -12.60 3.38
C LEU A 180 -5.17 -13.92 3.37
N ASP A 181 -4.62 -14.90 2.69
CA ASP A 181 -5.13 -16.25 2.76
C ASP A 181 -4.96 -16.83 4.18
N PRO A 182 -5.81 -17.76 4.61
CA PRO A 182 -5.65 -18.41 5.90
C PRO A 182 -4.32 -19.17 5.97
N ILE A 183 -3.67 -19.11 7.13
CA ILE A 183 -2.49 -19.94 7.41
C ILE A 183 -2.99 -21.31 7.88
N THR A 184 -2.48 -22.36 7.25
CA THR A 184 -2.66 -23.73 7.72
C THR A 184 -1.39 -24.23 8.39
N ASP A 185 -1.51 -25.16 9.33
CA ASP A 185 -0.34 -25.79 9.97
C ASP A 185 0.58 -26.47 8.93
N GLU A 186 0.01 -26.99 7.86
CA GLU A 186 0.74 -27.61 6.78
C GLU A 186 1.53 -26.59 5.96
N SER A 187 0.90 -25.46 5.55
CA SER A 187 1.58 -24.41 4.80
C SER A 187 2.72 -23.78 5.59
N LEU A 188 2.52 -23.58 6.90
CA LEU A 188 3.55 -23.05 7.79
C LEU A 188 4.71 -24.01 7.96
N LYS A 189 4.45 -25.30 8.22
CA LYS A 189 5.51 -26.33 8.33
C LYS A 189 6.30 -26.49 7.04
N ASN A 190 5.62 -26.50 5.89
CA ASN A 190 6.28 -26.59 4.59
C ASN A 190 7.18 -25.38 4.32
N PHE A 191 6.71 -24.17 4.67
CA PHE A 191 7.51 -22.95 4.57
C PHE A 191 8.73 -22.99 5.49
N GLN A 192 8.54 -23.36 6.76
CA GLN A 192 9.62 -23.49 7.75
C GLN A 192 10.66 -24.51 7.33
N ALA A 193 10.23 -25.68 6.84
CA ALA A 193 11.15 -26.72 6.35
C ALA A 193 11.93 -26.24 5.11
N ARG A 194 11.27 -25.57 4.17
CA ARG A 194 11.90 -25.08 2.94
C ARG A 194 12.97 -24.00 3.20
N TYR A 195 12.72 -23.10 4.14
CA TYR A 195 13.62 -21.97 4.40
C TYR A 195 14.44 -22.12 5.69
N GLY A 196 14.29 -23.21 6.42
CA GLY A 196 15.07 -23.53 7.63
C GLY A 196 14.87 -22.49 8.73
N THR A 197 13.61 -22.12 9.01
CA THR A 197 13.30 -21.05 9.97
C THR A 197 13.00 -21.55 11.38
N ASP A 198 12.89 -22.86 11.56
CA ASP A 198 12.57 -23.47 12.85
C ASP A 198 13.66 -23.18 13.91
N GLY A 199 13.23 -22.70 15.08
CA GLY A 199 14.12 -22.36 16.19
C GLY A 199 15.00 -21.11 15.97
N GLN A 200 14.74 -20.31 14.95
CA GLN A 200 15.46 -19.07 14.65
C GLN A 200 14.60 -17.82 14.90
N GLN A 201 15.25 -16.68 15.12
CA GLN A 201 14.57 -15.37 15.13
C GLN A 201 14.46 -14.85 13.70
N ILE A 202 13.22 -14.68 13.21
CA ILE A 202 12.95 -14.33 11.82
C ILE A 202 12.48 -12.88 11.70
N ILE A 203 13.31 -12.09 11.03
CA ILE A 203 13.03 -10.70 10.67
C ILE A 203 12.47 -10.69 9.24
N GLY A 204 11.24 -10.23 9.06
CA GLY A 204 10.59 -10.14 7.75
C GLY A 204 10.83 -8.80 7.06
N VAL A 205 10.99 -8.83 5.75
CA VAL A 205 10.83 -7.68 4.86
C VAL A 205 9.86 -8.08 3.76
N SER A 206 8.80 -7.29 3.56
CA SER A 206 7.84 -7.51 2.48
C SER A 206 7.81 -6.29 1.56
N ALA A 207 8.70 -6.26 0.57
CA ALA A 207 8.87 -5.14 -0.35
C ALA A 207 9.65 -5.54 -1.60
N ARG A 208 9.49 -4.78 -2.69
CA ARG A 208 10.44 -4.87 -3.81
C ARG A 208 11.80 -4.32 -3.39
N LEU A 209 12.87 -4.83 -3.98
CA LEU A 209 14.24 -4.31 -3.76
C LEU A 209 14.41 -2.97 -4.49
N ALA A 210 14.10 -1.87 -3.81
CA ALA A 210 14.14 -0.52 -4.36
C ALA A 210 14.73 0.46 -3.34
N ALA A 211 15.37 1.51 -3.84
CA ALA A 211 16.12 2.46 -2.99
C ALA A 211 15.26 3.12 -1.93
N GLU A 212 14.01 3.49 -2.26
CA GLU A 212 13.08 4.10 -1.31
C GLU A 212 12.63 3.19 -0.17
N LYS A 213 12.84 1.87 -0.29
CA LYS A 213 12.49 0.89 0.75
C LYS A 213 13.55 0.75 1.84
N GLY A 214 14.72 1.38 1.67
CA GLY A 214 15.73 1.50 2.73
C GLY A 214 16.34 0.20 3.22
N ILE A 215 16.42 -0.82 2.36
CA ILE A 215 16.97 -2.15 2.75
C ILE A 215 18.39 -2.04 3.29
N GLU A 216 19.16 -1.07 2.83
CA GLU A 216 20.51 -0.79 3.36
C GLU A 216 20.51 -0.37 4.84
N VAL A 217 19.43 0.20 5.36
CA VAL A 217 19.33 0.55 6.79
C VAL A 217 19.28 -0.73 7.61
N LEU A 218 18.46 -1.70 7.19
CA LEU A 218 18.41 -3.02 7.83
C LEU A 218 19.74 -3.78 7.70
N LEU A 219 20.38 -3.75 6.52
CA LEU A 219 21.68 -4.40 6.31
C LEU A 219 22.78 -3.81 7.20
N ARG A 220 22.70 -2.51 7.54
CA ARG A 220 23.61 -1.88 8.51
C ARG A 220 23.23 -2.18 9.96
N ALA A 221 21.96 -2.38 10.25
CA ALA A 221 21.47 -2.78 11.57
C ALA A 221 21.81 -4.25 11.90
N LEU A 222 21.91 -5.10 10.88
CA LEU A 222 22.07 -6.54 11.03
C LEU A 222 23.29 -6.97 11.89
N PRO A 223 24.50 -6.40 11.76
CA PRO A 223 25.61 -6.74 12.65
C PRO A 223 25.28 -6.53 14.13
N ILE A 224 24.61 -5.44 14.49
CA ILE A 224 24.23 -5.11 15.86
C ILE A 224 23.20 -6.13 16.38
N ILE A 225 22.25 -6.53 15.53
CA ILE A 225 21.24 -7.54 15.87
C ILE A 225 21.92 -8.90 16.09
N LEU A 226 22.91 -9.27 15.27
CA LEU A 226 23.62 -10.55 15.35
C LEU A 226 24.53 -10.67 16.58
N GLU A 227 24.98 -9.57 17.17
CA GLU A 227 25.68 -9.59 18.47
C GLU A 227 24.81 -10.13 19.59
N GLU A 228 23.50 -9.85 19.54
CA GLU A 228 22.53 -10.28 20.54
C GLU A 228 21.83 -11.60 20.15
N PHE A 229 21.49 -11.73 18.88
CA PHE A 229 20.79 -12.89 18.29
C PHE A 229 21.62 -13.49 17.15
N PRO A 230 22.66 -14.29 17.45
CA PRO A 230 23.59 -14.82 16.44
C PRO A 230 22.91 -15.68 15.37
N ASN A 231 21.75 -16.26 15.67
CA ASN A 231 20.96 -17.09 14.76
C ASN A 231 19.83 -16.32 14.03
N ALA A 232 19.76 -14.99 14.20
CA ALA A 232 18.73 -14.20 13.53
C ALA A 232 18.91 -14.23 12.02
N ARG A 233 17.79 -14.32 11.31
CA ARG A 233 17.74 -14.31 9.84
C ARG A 233 16.73 -13.31 9.31
N VAL A 234 17.06 -12.69 8.19
CA VAL A 234 16.16 -11.85 7.42
C VAL A 234 15.59 -12.65 6.25
N LEU A 235 14.28 -12.70 6.17
CA LEU A 235 13.55 -13.21 5.01
C LEU A 235 12.93 -12.03 4.25
N HIS A 236 13.30 -11.87 2.99
CA HIS A 236 12.83 -10.78 2.15
C HIS A 236 11.91 -11.30 1.04
N ALA A 237 10.61 -11.11 1.22
CA ALA A 237 9.58 -11.39 0.22
C ALA A 237 9.37 -10.15 -0.68
N GLY A 238 9.41 -10.36 -1.98
CA GLY A 238 9.18 -9.33 -3.00
C GLY A 238 10.14 -9.43 -4.18
N PRO A 239 9.82 -8.80 -5.31
CA PRO A 239 10.67 -8.82 -6.48
C PRO A 239 12.01 -8.12 -6.20
N TYR A 240 13.11 -8.75 -6.60
CA TYR A 240 14.47 -8.23 -6.41
C TYR A 240 15.28 -8.18 -7.72
N GLN A 241 14.71 -8.67 -8.83
CA GLN A 241 15.31 -8.63 -10.17
C GLN A 241 14.37 -7.95 -11.16
N GLY A 242 14.92 -7.31 -12.18
CA GLY A 242 14.13 -6.69 -13.27
C GLY A 242 13.26 -5.51 -12.82
N ILE A 243 13.57 -4.85 -11.71
CA ILE A 243 12.81 -3.70 -11.23
C ILE A 243 13.25 -2.47 -12.01
N ILE A 244 12.32 -1.90 -12.76
CA ILE A 244 12.59 -0.76 -13.65
C ILE A 244 13.17 0.43 -12.86
N GLY A 245 14.38 0.85 -13.22
CA GLY A 245 15.08 1.99 -12.64
C GLY A 245 15.82 1.70 -11.33
N GLU A 246 15.88 0.44 -10.89
CA GLU A 246 16.56 0.03 -9.65
C GLU A 246 17.81 -0.85 -9.89
N GLU A 247 18.20 -1.06 -11.15
CA GLU A 247 19.33 -1.93 -11.52
C GLU A 247 20.64 -1.48 -10.85
N ALA A 248 20.90 -0.16 -10.86
CA ALA A 248 22.08 0.43 -10.23
C ALA A 248 22.05 0.30 -8.69
N TYR A 249 20.86 0.36 -8.07
CA TYR A 249 20.69 0.14 -6.65
C TYR A 249 20.96 -1.31 -6.28
N ALA A 250 20.35 -2.26 -6.99
CA ALA A 250 20.55 -3.69 -6.79
C ALA A 250 22.05 -4.08 -6.92
N ALA A 251 22.73 -3.60 -7.98
CA ALA A 251 24.14 -3.87 -8.20
C ALA A 251 25.02 -3.34 -7.05
N ARG A 252 24.74 -2.14 -6.53
CA ARG A 252 25.49 -1.58 -5.38
C ARG A 252 25.28 -2.36 -4.07
N ARG A 253 24.15 -3.07 -3.92
CA ARG A 253 23.82 -3.84 -2.70
C ARG A 253 24.25 -5.30 -2.79
N ALA A 254 24.52 -5.83 -3.97
CA ALA A 254 24.94 -7.22 -4.16
C ALA A 254 26.08 -7.66 -3.22
N PRO A 255 27.18 -6.89 -3.00
CA PRO A 255 28.23 -7.29 -2.07
C PRO A 255 27.79 -7.41 -0.61
N LEU A 256 26.77 -6.62 -0.18
CA LEU A 256 26.23 -6.70 1.18
C LEU A 256 25.36 -7.95 1.33
N PHE A 257 24.57 -8.30 0.33
CA PHE A 257 23.80 -9.55 0.33
C PHE A 257 24.72 -10.77 0.34
N GLU A 258 25.81 -10.73 -0.40
CA GLU A 258 26.83 -11.80 -0.39
C GLU A 258 27.48 -11.92 1.00
N LYS A 259 27.88 -10.80 1.61
CA LYS A 259 28.48 -10.77 2.97
C LYS A 259 27.55 -11.40 4.01
N TYR A 260 26.25 -11.18 3.91
CA TYR A 260 25.25 -11.67 4.87
C TYR A 260 24.42 -12.85 4.34
N SER A 261 24.93 -13.60 3.35
CA SER A 261 24.20 -14.69 2.69
C SER A 261 23.67 -15.78 3.64
N ASN A 262 24.34 -16.00 4.78
CA ASN A 262 23.88 -16.92 5.81
C ASN A 262 22.73 -16.36 6.68
N HIS A 263 22.52 -15.05 6.68
CA HIS A 263 21.56 -14.34 7.52
C HIS A 263 20.51 -13.57 6.74
N TYR A 264 20.61 -13.49 5.41
CA TYR A 264 19.69 -12.74 4.56
C TYR A 264 19.28 -13.56 3.34
N THR A 265 18.01 -13.86 3.22
CA THR A 265 17.46 -14.67 2.12
C THR A 265 16.46 -13.86 1.30
N LEU A 266 16.71 -13.73 -0.01
CA LEU A 266 15.77 -13.15 -0.99
C LEU A 266 14.84 -14.26 -1.48
N LEU A 267 13.54 -14.15 -1.16
CA LEU A 267 12.55 -15.18 -1.47
C LEU A 267 11.91 -15.00 -2.86
N GLY A 268 11.99 -13.78 -3.42
CA GLY A 268 11.19 -13.42 -4.60
C GLY A 268 9.75 -13.07 -4.24
N THR A 269 8.90 -12.99 -5.27
CA THR A 269 7.49 -12.66 -5.10
C THR A 269 6.72 -13.86 -4.56
N LEU A 270 6.16 -13.74 -3.38
CA LEU A 270 5.28 -14.74 -2.77
C LEU A 270 3.82 -14.33 -2.97
N GLN A 271 2.93 -15.33 -3.07
CA GLN A 271 1.49 -15.13 -3.23
C GLN A 271 0.71 -16.23 -2.48
N GLY A 272 -0.58 -15.98 -2.24
CA GLY A 272 -1.48 -16.97 -1.68
C GLY A 272 -1.00 -17.50 -0.32
N GLU A 273 -1.14 -18.80 -0.12
CA GLU A 273 -0.75 -19.50 1.12
C GLU A 273 0.74 -19.36 1.46
N GLU A 274 1.63 -19.26 0.47
CA GLU A 274 3.07 -19.08 0.72
C GLU A 274 3.37 -17.70 1.31
N LEU A 275 2.67 -16.65 0.85
CA LEU A 275 2.77 -15.31 1.45
C LEU A 275 2.19 -15.29 2.87
N ALA A 276 1.08 -15.98 3.10
CA ALA A 276 0.50 -16.10 4.43
C ALA A 276 1.45 -16.84 5.40
N ALA A 277 2.02 -17.96 4.97
CA ALA A 277 3.00 -18.73 5.74
C ALA A 277 4.29 -17.92 6.02
N PHE A 278 4.73 -17.08 5.08
CA PHE A 278 5.82 -16.12 5.31
C PHE A 278 5.49 -15.24 6.52
N TYR A 279 4.33 -14.54 6.53
CA TYR A 279 3.97 -13.69 7.68
C TYR A 279 3.84 -14.49 8.96
N GLY A 280 3.25 -15.69 8.92
CA GLY A 280 3.10 -16.56 10.09
C GLY A 280 4.43 -17.05 10.70
N SER A 281 5.51 -17.05 9.90
CA SER A 281 6.85 -17.47 10.35
C SER A 281 7.70 -16.34 10.93
N LEU A 282 7.21 -15.08 10.91
CA LEU A 282 7.99 -13.94 11.37
C LEU A 282 7.90 -13.72 12.88
N ASP A 283 8.97 -13.25 13.47
CA ASP A 283 9.01 -12.70 14.83
C ASP A 283 8.85 -11.18 14.84
N VAL A 284 9.31 -10.50 13.80
CA VAL A 284 9.15 -9.07 13.58
C VAL A 284 9.14 -8.75 12.08
N LEU A 285 8.28 -7.83 11.66
CA LEU A 285 8.36 -7.24 10.31
C LEU A 285 9.12 -5.92 10.39
N CYS A 286 10.03 -5.67 9.44
CA CYS A 286 10.81 -4.45 9.33
C CYS A 286 10.36 -3.61 8.13
N ILE A 287 10.08 -2.31 8.34
CA ILE A 287 9.75 -1.34 7.29
C ILE A 287 10.67 -0.13 7.41
N PRO A 288 11.88 -0.18 6.84
CA PRO A 288 12.88 0.88 6.94
C PRO A 288 12.77 1.92 5.81
N SER A 289 11.58 2.17 5.28
CA SER A 289 11.35 3.07 4.15
C SER A 289 11.90 4.47 4.39
N LEU A 290 12.38 5.12 3.31
CA LEU A 290 13.15 6.37 3.39
C LEU A 290 12.38 7.63 2.99
N ASN A 291 11.22 7.49 2.32
CA ASN A 291 10.48 8.64 1.83
C ASN A 291 8.96 8.39 1.70
N SER A 292 8.21 9.44 1.39
CA SER A 292 6.75 9.48 1.35
C SER A 292 6.10 8.73 0.15
N THR A 293 6.87 7.98 -0.66
CA THR A 293 6.30 6.99 -1.57
C THR A 293 5.68 5.80 -0.81
N GLU A 294 6.06 5.65 0.46
CA GLU A 294 5.34 4.80 1.41
C GLU A 294 4.37 5.66 2.23
N SER A 295 3.08 5.40 2.11
CA SER A 295 2.03 6.22 2.71
C SER A 295 1.32 5.57 3.90
N PHE A 296 1.49 4.26 4.07
CA PHE A 296 0.84 3.49 5.13
C PHE A 296 1.60 2.19 5.45
N GLY A 297 2.04 1.46 4.41
CA GLY A 297 2.62 0.13 4.56
C GLY A 297 1.56 -0.93 4.86
N LEU A 298 0.77 -1.32 3.85
CA LEU A 298 -0.26 -2.37 3.97
C LEU A 298 0.29 -3.66 4.60
N VAL A 299 1.54 -3.97 4.30
CA VAL A 299 2.28 -5.12 4.83
C VAL A 299 2.38 -5.14 6.36
N GLN A 300 2.26 -3.98 7.03
CA GLN A 300 2.19 -3.91 8.50
C GLN A 300 0.93 -4.60 9.01
N ILE A 301 -0.21 -4.28 8.39
CA ILE A 301 -1.47 -4.89 8.77
C ILE A 301 -1.46 -6.38 8.43
N GLU A 302 -0.85 -6.77 7.30
CA GLU A 302 -0.66 -8.18 6.93
C GLU A 302 0.14 -8.94 8.00
N ALA A 303 1.20 -8.34 8.57
CA ALA A 303 1.97 -8.90 9.68
C ALA A 303 1.16 -8.90 10.99
N MET A 304 0.56 -7.76 11.36
CA MET A 304 -0.19 -7.61 12.63
C MET A 304 -1.39 -8.56 12.73
N ARG A 305 -2.04 -8.89 11.61
CA ARG A 305 -3.11 -9.90 11.54
C ARG A 305 -2.64 -11.32 11.88
N ASN A 306 -1.33 -11.54 11.87
CA ASN A 306 -0.71 -12.80 12.25
C ASN A 306 0.02 -12.70 13.62
N GLY A 307 -0.30 -11.67 14.41
CA GLY A 307 0.34 -11.44 15.70
C GLY A 307 1.82 -11.07 15.62
N VAL A 308 2.26 -10.54 14.47
CA VAL A 308 3.66 -10.16 14.22
C VAL A 308 3.84 -8.66 14.45
N PRO A 309 4.66 -8.25 15.42
CA PRO A 309 5.00 -6.85 15.66
C PRO A 309 5.83 -6.26 14.52
N VAL A 310 5.87 -4.92 14.46
CA VAL A 310 6.53 -4.20 13.37
C VAL A 310 7.56 -3.19 13.89
N ALA A 311 8.76 -3.19 13.33
CA ALA A 311 9.72 -2.09 13.44
C ALA A 311 9.54 -1.17 12.22
N ALA A 312 8.89 -0.02 12.40
CA ALA A 312 8.51 0.90 11.32
C ALA A 312 9.28 2.21 11.39
N CYS A 313 9.63 2.78 10.23
CA CYS A 313 10.22 4.11 10.17
C CYS A 313 9.20 5.23 10.50
N ASN A 314 9.68 6.35 11.08
CA ASN A 314 8.87 7.50 11.47
C ASN A 314 8.48 8.40 10.27
N LEU A 315 7.98 7.79 9.18
CA LEU A 315 7.37 8.52 8.09
C LEU A 315 5.89 8.77 8.36
N PRO A 316 5.34 9.94 7.95
CA PRO A 316 3.90 10.19 8.00
C PRO A 316 3.10 9.07 7.34
N GLY A 317 2.03 8.63 7.99
CA GLY A 317 1.22 7.50 7.57
C GLY A 317 1.83 6.14 7.90
N VAL A 318 3.13 5.90 7.64
CA VAL A 318 3.81 4.62 7.92
C VAL A 318 3.88 4.33 9.42
N ARG A 319 4.11 5.34 10.24
CA ARG A 319 4.11 5.21 11.71
C ARG A 319 2.74 4.88 12.30
N GLN A 320 1.65 5.13 11.56
CA GLN A 320 0.29 5.07 12.10
C GLN A 320 -0.17 3.67 12.51
N PRO A 321 0.03 2.60 11.76
CA PRO A 321 -0.34 1.26 12.21
C PRO A 321 0.29 0.90 13.57
N VAL A 322 1.58 1.14 13.74
CA VAL A 322 2.28 0.89 15.02
C VAL A 322 1.76 1.79 16.13
N THR A 323 1.63 3.11 15.88
CA THR A 323 1.18 4.05 16.92
C THR A 323 -0.28 3.86 17.32
N MET A 324 -1.15 3.39 16.42
CA MET A 324 -2.55 3.09 16.73
C MET A 324 -2.70 1.79 17.50
N THR A 325 -1.96 0.75 17.11
CA THR A 325 -2.13 -0.59 17.68
C THR A 325 -1.23 -0.87 18.89
N GLY A 326 -0.08 -0.22 18.99
CA GLY A 326 0.98 -0.57 19.92
C GLY A 326 1.67 -1.91 19.59
N MET A 327 1.50 -2.41 18.36
CA MET A 327 2.16 -3.64 17.89
C MET A 327 3.52 -3.34 17.26
N GLY A 328 4.45 -2.81 18.03
CA GLY A 328 5.82 -2.60 17.55
C GLY A 328 6.42 -1.27 17.98
N GLU A 329 7.48 -0.87 17.29
CA GLU A 329 8.25 0.34 17.58
C GLU A 329 8.42 1.20 16.33
N VAL A 330 8.50 2.52 16.56
CA VAL A 330 8.73 3.52 15.49
C VAL A 330 10.13 4.07 15.66
N THR A 331 10.93 4.06 14.57
CA THR A 331 12.33 4.47 14.56
C THR A 331 12.57 5.64 13.63
N ALA A 332 13.60 6.45 13.88
CA ALA A 332 13.99 7.56 13.01
C ALA A 332 14.32 7.05 11.59
N VAL A 333 13.95 7.84 10.58
CA VAL A 333 14.16 7.49 9.18
C VAL A 333 15.66 7.39 8.87
N GLY A 334 16.11 6.25 8.39
CA GLY A 334 17.50 6.01 7.99
C GLY A 334 18.48 5.70 9.15
N ASP A 335 18.00 5.70 10.40
CA ASP A 335 18.82 5.39 11.57
C ASP A 335 18.86 3.86 11.79
N HIS A 336 19.99 3.26 11.45
CA HIS A 336 20.19 1.82 11.56
C HIS A 336 20.45 1.35 13.00
N GLU A 337 20.99 2.21 13.87
CA GLU A 337 21.22 1.86 15.28
C GLU A 337 19.91 1.84 16.06
N GLU A 338 19.05 2.84 15.84
CA GLU A 338 17.72 2.87 16.42
C GLU A 338 16.88 1.72 15.90
N LEU A 339 16.95 1.41 14.60
CA LEU A 339 16.28 0.25 14.02
C LEU A 339 16.75 -1.08 14.64
N ALA A 340 18.07 -1.24 14.84
CA ALA A 340 18.61 -2.44 15.49
C ALA A 340 18.08 -2.58 16.91
N LYS A 341 18.10 -1.50 17.71
CA LYS A 341 17.57 -1.47 19.08
C LYS A 341 16.10 -1.84 19.13
N ALA A 342 15.28 -1.30 18.23
CA ALA A 342 13.87 -1.59 18.14
C ALA A 342 13.62 -3.07 17.82
N ILE A 343 14.32 -3.63 16.82
CA ILE A 343 14.20 -5.06 16.47
C ILE A 343 14.63 -5.94 17.64
N ILE A 344 15.76 -5.66 18.28
CA ILE A 344 16.26 -6.39 19.46
C ILE A 344 15.22 -6.36 20.60
N ASN A 345 14.66 -5.18 20.89
CA ASN A 345 13.67 -5.02 21.94
C ASN A 345 12.39 -5.80 21.64
N ILE A 346 11.91 -5.76 20.40
CA ILE A 346 10.76 -6.55 19.97
C ILE A 346 11.04 -8.06 20.11
N LEU A 347 12.19 -8.54 19.64
CA LEU A 347 12.55 -9.96 19.72
C LEU A 347 12.64 -10.46 21.17
N ARG A 348 13.20 -9.65 22.09
CA ARG A 348 13.29 -9.95 23.52
C ARG A 348 11.91 -10.01 24.19
N ASN A 349 11.00 -9.12 23.79
CA ASN A 349 9.78 -8.84 24.52
C ASN A 349 8.53 -9.02 23.63
N ARG A 350 8.57 -9.94 22.66
CA ARG A 350 7.52 -10.10 21.63
C ARG A 350 6.10 -10.12 22.20
N GLN A 351 5.92 -10.82 23.33
CA GLN A 351 4.61 -10.94 23.98
C GLN A 351 3.99 -9.59 24.36
N ASN A 352 4.81 -8.59 24.66
CA ASN A 352 4.35 -7.26 25.05
C ASN A 352 3.76 -6.47 23.88
N TYR A 353 3.99 -6.92 22.64
CA TYR A 353 3.53 -6.24 21.42
C TYR A 353 2.32 -6.92 20.77
N VAL A 354 1.98 -8.14 21.16
CA VAL A 354 0.80 -8.85 20.58
C VAL A 354 -0.49 -8.22 21.11
N ARG A 355 -1.44 -7.99 20.20
CA ARG A 355 -2.72 -7.33 20.47
C ARG A 355 -3.88 -8.19 19.95
N ASP A 356 -5.10 -7.66 20.08
CA ASP A 356 -6.31 -8.27 19.54
C ASP A 356 -6.26 -8.30 17.99
N VAL A 357 -5.88 -9.47 17.47
CA VAL A 357 -5.75 -9.74 16.03
C VAL A 357 -7.11 -9.65 15.32
N GLU A 358 -8.20 -10.02 15.98
CA GLU A 358 -9.55 -9.97 15.41
C GLU A 358 -9.99 -8.52 15.19
N LEU A 359 -9.77 -7.65 16.17
CA LEU A 359 -10.05 -6.22 16.01
C LEU A 359 -9.23 -5.62 14.88
N ILE A 360 -7.94 -5.97 14.73
CA ILE A 360 -7.09 -5.48 13.64
C ILE A 360 -7.62 -5.99 12.30
N THR A 361 -7.92 -7.29 12.22
CA THR A 361 -8.41 -7.93 10.99
C THR A 361 -9.71 -7.27 10.51
N THR A 362 -10.68 -7.09 11.40
CA THR A 362 -11.97 -6.47 11.06
C THR A 362 -11.86 -4.98 10.76
N SER A 363 -10.87 -4.28 11.34
CA SER A 363 -10.66 -2.85 11.10
C SER A 363 -10.20 -2.53 9.67
N PHE A 364 -9.54 -3.48 9.02
CA PHE A 364 -8.99 -3.35 7.67
C PHE A 364 -9.61 -4.34 6.68
N ASP A 365 -10.76 -4.91 7.02
CA ASP A 365 -11.48 -5.83 6.15
C ASP A 365 -11.92 -5.14 4.85
N PRO A 366 -11.68 -5.75 3.66
CA PRO A 366 -12.11 -5.19 2.38
C PRO A 366 -13.61 -4.91 2.31
N GLN A 367 -14.45 -5.73 2.95
CA GLN A 367 -15.90 -5.50 2.99
C GLN A 367 -16.24 -4.21 3.75
N GLN A 368 -15.58 -3.97 4.88
CA GLN A 368 -15.78 -2.73 5.64
C GLN A 368 -15.27 -1.51 4.86
N THR A 369 -14.12 -1.64 4.18
CA THR A 369 -13.61 -0.58 3.29
C THR A 369 -14.61 -0.27 2.17
N ALA A 370 -15.19 -1.28 1.53
CA ALA A 370 -16.20 -1.12 0.50
C ALA A 370 -17.47 -0.42 1.04
N VAL A 371 -17.96 -0.79 2.23
CA VAL A 371 -19.09 -0.09 2.90
C VAL A 371 -18.79 1.39 3.09
N ASN A 372 -17.59 1.75 3.53
CA ASN A 372 -17.18 3.14 3.71
C ASN A 372 -17.19 3.92 2.38
N TYR A 373 -16.67 3.31 1.29
CA TYR A 373 -16.74 3.93 -0.04
C TYR A 373 -18.16 4.05 -0.57
N VAL A 374 -18.99 3.02 -0.42
CA VAL A 374 -20.40 3.05 -0.83
C VAL A 374 -21.15 4.18 -0.13
N SER A 375 -20.95 4.33 1.19
CA SER A 375 -21.52 5.42 1.97
C SER A 375 -21.06 6.80 1.45
N LEU A 376 -19.77 6.97 1.16
CA LEU A 376 -19.24 8.19 0.56
C LEU A 376 -19.88 8.46 -0.81
N PHE A 377 -19.94 7.47 -1.68
CA PHE A 377 -20.51 7.59 -3.03
C PHE A 377 -22.00 7.98 -2.98
N GLU A 378 -22.77 7.37 -2.09
CA GLU A 378 -24.20 7.69 -1.90
C GLU A 378 -24.39 9.10 -1.36
N ASN A 379 -23.60 9.53 -0.37
CA ASN A 379 -23.65 10.88 0.17
C ASN A 379 -23.38 11.92 -0.93
N LEU A 380 -22.37 11.70 -1.76
CA LEU A 380 -22.06 12.61 -2.87
C LEU A 380 -23.15 12.63 -3.95
N ARG A 381 -23.75 11.47 -4.28
CA ARG A 381 -24.87 11.39 -5.24
C ARG A 381 -26.10 12.16 -4.77
N HIS A 382 -26.34 12.20 -3.47
CA HIS A 382 -27.49 12.89 -2.87
C HIS A 382 -27.17 14.31 -2.39
N HIS A 383 -25.98 14.85 -2.76
CA HIS A 383 -25.53 16.19 -2.37
C HIS A 383 -25.57 16.45 -0.85
N ARG A 384 -25.41 15.40 -0.04
CA ARG A 384 -25.31 15.55 1.42
C ARG A 384 -23.91 16.05 1.76
N LYS A 385 -23.85 17.25 2.33
CA LYS A 385 -22.61 17.85 2.83
C LYS A 385 -22.39 17.43 4.30
N ASP A 386 -22.30 16.13 4.57
CA ASP A 386 -21.84 15.70 5.87
C ASP A 386 -20.34 16.03 5.99
N LYS A 387 -19.87 16.35 7.20
CA LYS A 387 -18.46 16.61 7.44
C LYS A 387 -17.65 15.37 7.09
N LEU A 388 -17.01 15.38 5.92
CA LEU A 388 -16.26 14.26 5.37
C LEU A 388 -14.91 14.02 6.06
N THR A 389 -14.51 14.90 7.00
CA THR A 389 -13.14 15.00 7.52
C THR A 389 -12.90 14.34 8.89
N THR A 390 -13.82 13.52 9.39
CA THR A 390 -13.60 12.79 10.65
C THR A 390 -12.80 11.51 10.42
N GLU A 391 -11.81 11.28 11.30
CA GLU A 391 -11.15 9.97 11.34
C GLU A 391 -12.18 8.86 11.61
N PRO A 392 -12.01 7.67 10.97
CA PRO A 392 -12.93 6.56 11.21
C PRO A 392 -12.90 6.14 12.68
N GLY A 393 -14.07 5.91 13.30
CA GLY A 393 -14.16 5.44 14.69
C GLY A 393 -13.46 4.10 14.95
N VAL A 394 -13.12 3.36 13.90
CA VAL A 394 -12.29 2.15 14.00
C VAL A 394 -10.87 2.47 14.47
N TYR A 395 -10.30 3.61 14.09
CA TYR A 395 -8.98 4.03 14.57
C TYR A 395 -8.98 4.39 16.05
N ASP A 396 -10.07 4.96 16.56
CA ASP A 396 -10.23 5.20 18.00
C ASP A 396 -10.32 3.89 18.78
N ARG A 397 -10.97 2.86 18.22
CA ARG A 397 -11.00 1.53 18.84
C ARG A 397 -9.61 0.88 18.90
N LEU A 398 -8.81 1.02 17.85
CA LEU A 398 -7.41 0.53 17.83
C LEU A 398 -6.55 1.26 18.87
N ARG A 399 -6.69 2.59 19.01
CA ARG A 399 -5.99 3.38 20.06
C ARG A 399 -6.43 2.97 21.46
N ALA A 400 -7.72 2.79 21.67
CA ALA A 400 -8.26 2.33 22.96
C ALA A 400 -7.78 0.90 23.32
N MET A 401 -7.59 0.02 22.35
CA MET A 401 -6.97 -1.30 22.56
C MET A 401 -5.52 -1.15 23.03
N ARG A 402 -4.71 -0.30 22.40
CA ARG A 402 -3.35 0.00 22.82
C ARG A 402 -3.29 0.51 24.26
N ASP A 403 -4.13 1.50 24.58
CA ASP A 403 -4.08 2.21 25.87
C ASP A 403 -4.47 1.33 27.07
N LYS A 404 -5.32 0.31 26.85
CA LYS A 404 -5.70 -0.65 27.90
C LYS A 404 -4.53 -1.51 28.42
N MET A 405 -3.48 -1.71 27.62
CA MET A 405 -2.33 -2.55 27.97
C MET A 405 -1.17 -1.73 28.59
N THR A 406 -1.20 -0.40 28.51
CA THR A 406 -0.19 0.46 29.13
C THR A 406 -0.44 0.66 30.65
N VAL A 407 -1.54 0.11 31.20
CA VAL A 407 -1.98 0.28 32.59
C VAL A 407 -1.60 -0.93 33.49
N HIS A 408 -0.86 -1.88 32.97
CA HIS A 408 -0.30 -3.03 33.70
C HIS A 408 1.22 -3.05 33.56
#